data_425e93d0a5a5051a2a09cb83e1a5d7e6
#
_entry.id   425e93d0a5a5051a2a09cb83e1a5d7e6
#
_cell.length_a   1.000
_cell.length_b   1.000
_cell.length_c   1.000
_cell.angle_alpha   90.00
_cell.angle_beta   90.00
_cell.angle_gamma   90.00
#
_symmetry.space_group_name_H-M   'P 1'
#
loop_
_entity.id
_entity.type
_entity.pdbx_description
1 polymer ?
#
loop_
_entity_poly.entity_id
_entity_poly.type
_entity_poly.pdbx_seq_one_letter_code
_entity_poly.pdbx_strand_id
1 'polypeptide(L)'
;MSDRGPLLAVRGLTFGYGKKATVRDVSLTVHEGDCYGFLGHNGAGKTTVMRLCLQLLRARAGTILVDGIDARRHPREARARIGALIERPGFHPEVSARDNLALLAQLAGMDKRAARCDADRVLELVSLQRDADRPAGSFSLGMRQRLGIAQSLLGSPRLLLLDEPINGLDPEGVADMRALLLRLSREQGCGVLVSSHQLQELDGLCTRIGVMRDGAMVLEGSLDALKKRIASRTIVESVEGASIDAMAQRLASLGLAPQREGERLLVNLGERAAGDVARELAKDGTLSAFYPEPVSLESIYLRATKANEPVVAVAEIATALPSRAPERVRAPLLRALGHEVRTMLLRRKVAALLAVPVILAALRAWSYVERVASSQARVASKELFSADAGSGHRMFAEAMTGAVPALALCLAWLGSQSLAADLQRDTLRNTLSRSVQRCDALFGKLFALFATAIAGFSFVIVASGSCAIAMFGWNDLEEVTRNGDRQTLAYAADVAPAMGEALLATLPSLLAVSSLALCASCLTPRPSRALALSLVLLLGPELVHSFWPATRPYLLTSHLPTPLRDDSALSWLASLARGAADANWVYEATAFSCPALWIAVSCALSLIAIARLRIP
;
A
#
# COMPACT_ATOMS: atom_id res chain seq x y z
N MET A 1 30.46 20.13 -14.43
CA MET A 1 29.04 20.19 -13.98
C MET A 1 28.20 19.91 -15.19
N SER A 2 27.38 18.86 -15.17
CA SER A 2 26.59 18.50 -16.36
C SER A 2 25.50 19.54 -16.61
N ASP A 3 25.33 19.92 -17.86
CA ASP A 3 24.33 20.88 -18.39
C ASP A 3 22.88 20.38 -18.26
N ARG A 4 22.66 19.42 -17.36
CA ARG A 4 21.38 18.82 -17.06
C ARG A 4 20.75 19.55 -15.89
N GLY A 5 19.52 20.03 -16.06
CA GLY A 5 18.79 20.71 -15.01
C GLY A 5 18.47 19.81 -13.78
N PRO A 6 17.81 20.37 -12.77
CA PRO A 6 17.54 19.65 -11.52
C PRO A 6 16.61 18.43 -11.75
N LEU A 7 16.89 17.35 -11.02
CA LEU A 7 16.03 16.14 -10.99
C LEU A 7 14.71 16.40 -10.26
N LEU A 8 14.72 17.29 -9.26
CA LEU A 8 13.53 17.77 -8.59
C LEU A 8 13.60 19.29 -8.48
N ALA A 9 12.57 19.98 -8.96
CA ALA A 9 12.37 21.40 -8.72
C ALA A 9 10.97 21.64 -8.16
N VAL A 10 10.91 22.15 -6.95
CA VAL A 10 9.69 22.56 -6.25
C VAL A 10 9.70 24.07 -6.14
N ARG A 11 8.62 24.77 -6.52
CA ARG A 11 8.52 26.23 -6.49
C ARG A 11 7.19 26.67 -5.91
N GLY A 12 7.21 27.49 -4.88
CA GLY A 12 6.04 28.14 -4.29
C GLY A 12 5.00 27.15 -3.77
N LEU A 13 5.41 25.97 -3.30
CA LEU A 13 4.50 24.88 -2.96
C LEU A 13 3.70 25.22 -1.71
N THR A 14 2.37 25.21 -1.84
CA THR A 14 1.45 25.51 -0.75
C THR A 14 0.38 24.42 -0.62
N PHE A 15 0.16 23.96 0.63
CA PHE A 15 -0.82 22.95 0.96
C PHE A 15 -1.32 23.08 2.40
N GLY A 16 -2.56 22.61 2.66
CA GLY A 16 -3.11 22.54 4.00
C GLY A 16 -4.22 21.51 4.13
N TYR A 17 -4.25 20.84 5.28
CA TYR A 17 -5.34 19.95 5.67
C TYR A 17 -6.52 20.78 6.20
N GLY A 18 -7.58 20.91 5.42
CA GLY A 18 -8.72 21.78 5.75
C GLY A 18 -8.33 23.26 5.75
N LYS A 19 -8.61 23.99 6.83
CA LYS A 19 -8.26 25.41 6.96
C LYS A 19 -6.81 25.66 7.40
N LYS A 20 -6.15 24.69 8.03
CA LYS A 20 -4.78 24.83 8.55
C LYS A 20 -3.76 24.67 7.41
N ALA A 21 -2.95 25.70 7.17
CA ALA A 21 -1.82 25.62 6.25
C ALA A 21 -0.69 24.77 6.86
N THR A 22 -0.28 23.71 6.15
CA THR A 22 0.78 22.78 6.61
C THR A 22 2.08 23.00 5.83
N VAL A 23 2.00 23.46 4.59
CA VAL A 23 3.13 23.81 3.71
C VAL A 23 2.84 25.19 3.15
N ARG A 24 3.79 26.13 3.28
CA ARG A 24 3.65 27.52 2.90
C ARG A 24 4.83 27.96 2.06
N ASP A 25 4.60 28.20 0.79
CA ASP A 25 5.58 28.76 -0.17
C ASP A 25 6.94 28.04 -0.16
N VAL A 26 6.91 26.69 -0.16
CA VAL A 26 8.13 25.88 -0.10
C VAL A 26 8.76 25.78 -1.49
N SER A 27 10.05 26.12 -1.57
CA SER A 27 10.86 25.96 -2.78
C SER A 27 12.15 25.22 -2.44
N LEU A 28 12.52 24.22 -3.27
CA LEU A 28 13.75 23.45 -3.12
C LEU A 28 14.16 22.83 -4.46
N THR A 29 15.47 22.52 -4.58
CA THR A 29 16.03 21.86 -5.77
C THR A 29 16.95 20.71 -5.40
N VAL A 30 16.84 19.58 -6.14
CA VAL A 30 17.75 18.42 -6.01
C VAL A 30 18.37 18.14 -7.38
N HIS A 31 19.69 18.06 -7.44
CA HIS A 31 20.43 17.79 -8.66
C HIS A 31 20.90 16.33 -8.75
N GLU A 32 21.42 15.94 -9.90
CA GLU A 32 22.06 14.65 -10.11
C GLU A 32 23.28 14.52 -9.18
N GLY A 33 23.38 13.41 -8.44
CA GLY A 33 24.46 13.19 -7.48
C GLY A 33 24.32 13.93 -6.14
N ASP A 34 23.30 14.77 -5.96
CA ASP A 34 23.05 15.41 -4.67
C ASP A 34 22.56 14.40 -3.62
N CYS A 35 23.08 14.54 -2.41
CA CYS A 35 22.41 14.08 -1.20
C CYS A 35 21.84 15.30 -0.47
N TYR A 36 20.53 15.53 -0.64
CA TYR A 36 19.83 16.67 -0.07
C TYR A 36 19.24 16.32 1.29
N GLY A 37 19.74 16.94 2.36
CA GLY A 37 19.21 16.78 3.72
C GLY A 37 18.01 17.71 3.95
N PHE A 38 16.82 17.14 4.18
CA PHE A 38 15.61 17.90 4.45
C PHE A 38 15.32 17.87 5.95
N LEU A 39 15.73 18.91 6.66
CA LEU A 39 15.75 19.04 8.10
C LEU A 39 14.51 19.75 8.65
N GLY A 40 14.14 19.46 9.89
CA GLY A 40 13.07 20.13 10.62
C GLY A 40 12.47 19.25 11.71
N HIS A 41 11.84 19.87 12.71
CA HIS A 41 11.17 19.14 13.79
C HIS A 41 10.00 18.28 13.28
N ASN A 42 9.52 17.36 14.12
CA ASN A 42 8.34 16.56 13.81
C ASN A 42 7.11 17.49 13.64
N GLY A 43 6.37 17.28 12.55
CA GLY A 43 5.25 18.15 12.19
C GLY A 43 5.63 19.42 11.41
N ALA A 44 6.91 19.67 11.09
CA ALA A 44 7.32 20.80 10.26
C ALA A 44 6.76 20.78 8.83
N GLY A 45 6.31 19.61 8.35
CA GLY A 45 5.71 19.45 7.01
C GLY A 45 6.56 18.69 6.00
N LYS A 46 7.72 18.13 6.39
CA LYS A 46 8.66 17.40 5.52
C LYS A 46 7.99 16.27 4.73
N THR A 47 7.38 15.32 5.44
CA THR A 47 6.63 14.20 4.84
C THR A 47 5.51 14.68 3.93
N THR A 48 4.84 15.80 4.28
CA THR A 48 3.78 16.40 3.45
C THR A 48 4.33 16.89 2.12
N VAL A 49 5.51 17.54 2.11
CA VAL A 49 6.19 17.98 0.87
C VAL A 49 6.53 16.76 0.01
N MET A 50 7.11 15.70 0.57
CA MET A 50 7.41 14.47 -0.17
C MET A 50 6.16 13.82 -0.77
N ARG A 51 5.05 13.75 0.00
CA ARG A 51 3.76 13.24 -0.50
C ARG A 51 3.20 14.09 -1.64
N LEU A 52 3.41 15.40 -1.62
CA LEU A 52 3.03 16.31 -2.70
C LEU A 52 3.90 16.07 -3.96
N CYS A 53 5.19 15.83 -3.80
CA CYS A 53 6.09 15.48 -4.92
C CYS A 53 5.64 14.17 -5.60
N LEU A 54 5.16 13.20 -4.83
CA LEU A 54 4.59 11.94 -5.33
C LEU A 54 3.16 12.06 -5.86
N GLN A 55 2.54 13.25 -5.80
CA GLN A 55 1.12 13.46 -6.17
C GLN A 55 0.15 12.56 -5.38
N LEU A 56 0.54 12.14 -4.17
CA LEU A 56 -0.36 11.48 -3.20
C LEU A 56 -1.31 12.49 -2.57
N LEU A 57 -0.89 13.75 -2.50
CA LEU A 57 -1.67 14.92 -2.10
C LEU A 57 -1.70 15.93 -3.25
N ARG A 58 -2.75 16.75 -3.31
CA ARG A 58 -2.91 17.78 -4.34
C ARG A 58 -2.56 19.15 -3.76
N ALA A 59 -1.51 19.78 -4.28
CA ALA A 59 -1.13 21.12 -3.90
C ALA A 59 -2.23 22.15 -4.21
N ARG A 60 -2.34 23.18 -3.37
CA ARG A 60 -3.22 24.34 -3.62
C ARG A 60 -2.56 25.32 -4.60
N ALA A 61 -1.27 25.56 -4.42
CA ALA A 61 -0.47 26.43 -5.29
C ALA A 61 0.94 25.86 -5.44
N GLY A 62 1.71 26.39 -6.40
CA GLY A 62 3.07 26.00 -6.69
C GLY A 62 3.18 24.95 -7.80
N THR A 63 4.43 24.70 -8.21
CA THR A 63 4.78 23.74 -9.26
C THR A 63 5.80 22.72 -8.77
N ILE A 64 5.71 21.50 -9.30
CA ILE A 64 6.63 20.40 -9.02
C ILE A 64 7.07 19.82 -10.36
N LEU A 65 8.35 19.94 -10.67
CA LEU A 65 8.97 19.31 -11.84
C LEU A 65 9.87 18.17 -11.39
N VAL A 66 9.73 17.02 -12.01
CA VAL A 66 10.54 15.83 -11.78
C VAL A 66 11.21 15.45 -13.09
N ASP A 67 12.53 15.51 -13.15
CA ASP A 67 13.30 15.30 -14.40
C ASP A 67 12.72 16.11 -15.59
N GLY A 68 12.30 17.37 -15.32
CA GLY A 68 11.65 18.26 -16.28
C GLY A 68 10.17 18.00 -16.53
N ILE A 69 9.57 16.96 -15.96
CA ILE A 69 8.16 16.59 -16.14
C ILE A 69 7.30 17.29 -15.08
N ASP A 70 6.26 18.02 -15.50
CA ASP A 70 5.26 18.59 -14.58
C ASP A 70 4.46 17.45 -13.91
N ALA A 71 4.70 17.27 -12.61
CA ALA A 71 4.10 16.18 -11.84
C ALA A 71 2.56 16.31 -11.71
N ARG A 72 2.01 17.52 -11.84
CA ARG A 72 0.57 17.76 -11.78
C ARG A 72 -0.13 17.38 -13.09
N ARG A 73 0.53 17.67 -14.22
CA ARG A 73 -0.02 17.35 -15.56
C ARG A 73 0.21 15.90 -15.94
N HIS A 74 1.37 15.34 -15.57
CA HIS A 74 1.82 13.99 -15.90
C HIS A 74 2.23 13.18 -14.67
N PRO A 75 1.27 12.90 -13.73
CA PRO A 75 1.60 12.31 -12.43
C PRO A 75 2.14 10.88 -12.51
N ARG A 76 1.79 10.13 -13.57
CA ARG A 76 2.29 8.75 -13.75
C ARG A 76 3.74 8.74 -14.18
N GLU A 77 4.07 9.57 -15.15
CA GLU A 77 5.42 9.69 -15.72
C GLU A 77 6.39 10.27 -14.67
N ALA A 78 5.96 11.28 -13.93
CA ALA A 78 6.74 11.86 -12.84
C ALA A 78 7.06 10.80 -11.77
N ARG A 79 6.04 10.04 -11.31
CA ARG A 79 6.26 8.96 -10.33
C ARG A 79 7.14 7.84 -10.85
N ALA A 80 7.11 7.54 -12.14
CA ALA A 80 7.98 6.53 -12.74
C ALA A 80 9.48 6.89 -12.65
N ARG A 81 9.82 8.17 -12.44
CA ARG A 81 11.20 8.67 -12.27
C ARG A 81 11.66 8.70 -10.82
N ILE A 82 10.73 8.50 -9.87
CA ILE A 82 10.97 8.60 -8.42
C ILE A 82 10.95 7.22 -7.79
N GLY A 83 11.99 6.90 -7.03
CA GLY A 83 11.94 5.87 -6.00
C GLY A 83 11.58 6.52 -4.67
N ALA A 84 10.65 5.95 -3.91
CA ALA A 84 10.23 6.57 -2.66
C ALA A 84 10.08 5.56 -1.53
N LEU A 85 10.54 5.97 -0.34
CA LEU A 85 10.25 5.37 0.94
C LEU A 85 9.68 6.46 1.85
N ILE A 86 8.34 6.48 2.00
CA ILE A 86 7.64 7.45 2.83
C ILE A 86 7.15 6.74 4.08
N GLU A 87 7.62 7.19 5.25
CA GLU A 87 7.33 6.58 6.56
C GLU A 87 7.80 5.10 6.62
N ARG A 88 6.92 4.17 7.04
CA ARG A 88 7.28 2.75 7.19
C ARG A 88 7.17 2.00 5.87
N PRO A 89 8.12 1.11 5.55
CA PRO A 89 8.00 0.25 4.39
C PRO A 89 6.86 -0.76 4.60
N GLY A 90 5.93 -0.83 3.64
CA GLY A 90 4.80 -1.77 3.66
C GLY A 90 5.09 -2.98 2.78
N PHE A 91 5.06 -4.19 3.37
CA PHE A 91 5.26 -5.46 2.68
C PHE A 91 4.15 -6.45 3.03
N HIS A 92 3.96 -7.45 2.18
CA HIS A 92 3.17 -8.63 2.50
C HIS A 92 4.02 -9.55 3.40
N PRO A 93 3.73 -9.67 4.68
CA PRO A 93 4.63 -10.31 5.64
C PRO A 93 4.78 -11.83 5.41
N GLU A 94 3.79 -12.45 4.80
CA GLU A 94 3.80 -13.88 4.48
C GLU A 94 4.57 -14.22 3.20
N VAL A 95 4.92 -13.20 2.40
CA VAL A 95 5.59 -13.32 1.10
C VAL A 95 7.09 -13.08 1.30
N SER A 96 7.93 -13.75 0.52
CA SER A 96 9.38 -13.57 0.56
C SER A 96 9.79 -12.14 0.20
N ALA A 97 10.99 -11.71 0.63
CA ALA A 97 11.51 -10.40 0.27
C ALA A 97 11.64 -10.24 -1.24
N ARG A 98 12.16 -11.26 -1.93
CA ARG A 98 12.29 -11.30 -3.40
C ARG A 98 10.94 -11.15 -4.10
N ASP A 99 9.94 -11.93 -3.68
CA ASP A 99 8.62 -11.88 -4.32
C ASP A 99 7.88 -10.57 -4.03
N ASN A 100 8.02 -9.98 -2.83
CA ASN A 100 7.52 -8.65 -2.55
C ASN A 100 8.07 -7.60 -3.54
N LEU A 101 9.39 -7.61 -3.77
CA LEU A 101 10.05 -6.70 -4.71
C LEU A 101 9.64 -6.99 -6.16
N ALA A 102 9.62 -8.26 -6.56
CA ALA A 102 9.23 -8.67 -7.92
C ALA A 102 7.78 -8.29 -8.23
N LEU A 103 6.85 -8.43 -7.28
CA LEU A 103 5.46 -7.97 -7.41
C LEU A 103 5.38 -6.46 -7.69
N LEU A 104 6.15 -5.66 -6.95
CA LEU A 104 6.18 -4.21 -7.12
C LEU A 104 6.84 -3.78 -8.45
N ALA A 105 7.88 -4.48 -8.87
CA ALA A 105 8.54 -4.25 -10.16
C ALA A 105 7.60 -4.54 -11.34
N GLN A 106 6.81 -5.62 -11.26
CA GLN A 106 5.79 -5.95 -12.27
C GLN A 106 4.66 -4.91 -12.28
N LEU A 107 4.25 -4.42 -11.12
CA LEU A 107 3.27 -3.33 -11.02
C LEU A 107 3.79 -2.05 -11.70
N ALA A 108 5.10 -1.77 -11.58
CA ALA A 108 5.76 -0.68 -12.29
C ALA A 108 5.90 -0.91 -13.81
N GLY A 109 5.67 -2.14 -14.29
CA GLY A 109 5.59 -2.47 -15.71
C GLY A 109 6.65 -3.37 -16.27
N MET A 110 7.47 -3.95 -15.43
CA MET A 110 8.44 -4.97 -15.86
C MET A 110 7.75 -6.29 -16.14
N ASP A 111 8.25 -7.03 -17.11
CA ASP A 111 7.86 -8.43 -17.27
C ASP A 111 8.34 -9.29 -16.08
N LYS A 112 7.85 -10.53 -15.98
CA LYS A 112 8.13 -11.42 -14.85
C LYS A 112 9.63 -11.70 -14.68
N ARG A 113 10.38 -11.86 -15.78
CA ARG A 113 11.81 -12.18 -15.76
C ARG A 113 12.63 -10.94 -15.36
N ALA A 114 12.39 -9.81 -16.00
CA ALA A 114 13.04 -8.54 -15.67
C ALA A 114 12.77 -8.12 -14.23
N ALA A 115 11.53 -8.27 -13.75
CA ALA A 115 11.16 -7.95 -12.37
C ALA A 115 11.89 -8.80 -11.33
N ARG A 116 12.12 -10.08 -11.62
CA ARG A 116 12.88 -10.98 -10.73
C ARG A 116 14.37 -10.62 -10.73
N CYS A 117 14.96 -10.38 -11.91
CA CYS A 117 16.34 -9.93 -12.01
C CYS A 117 16.57 -8.59 -11.30
N ASP A 118 15.64 -7.65 -11.44
CA ASP A 118 15.73 -6.34 -10.77
C ASP A 118 15.57 -6.48 -9.24
N ALA A 119 14.68 -7.36 -8.78
CA ALA A 119 14.55 -7.69 -7.35
C ALA A 119 15.86 -8.26 -6.77
N ASP A 120 16.52 -9.16 -7.49
CA ASP A 120 17.81 -9.73 -7.07
C ASP A 120 18.90 -8.66 -7.04
N ARG A 121 18.98 -7.80 -8.06
CA ARG A 121 19.90 -6.66 -8.11
C ARG A 121 19.74 -5.72 -6.91
N VAL A 122 18.52 -5.32 -6.59
CA VAL A 122 18.31 -4.39 -5.47
C VAL A 122 18.50 -5.03 -4.10
N LEU A 123 18.24 -6.35 -3.96
CA LEU A 123 18.54 -7.09 -2.74
C LEU A 123 20.07 -7.18 -2.50
N GLU A 124 20.86 -7.34 -3.56
CA GLU A 124 22.30 -7.31 -3.48
C GLU A 124 22.80 -5.92 -3.05
N LEU A 125 22.27 -4.85 -3.66
CA LEU A 125 22.64 -3.46 -3.33
C LEU A 125 22.44 -3.13 -1.85
N VAL A 126 21.43 -3.71 -1.20
CA VAL A 126 21.13 -3.47 0.23
C VAL A 126 21.63 -4.59 1.14
N SER A 127 22.44 -5.53 0.63
CA SER A 127 23.02 -6.65 1.38
C SER A 127 21.99 -7.60 2.01
N LEU A 128 20.87 -7.87 1.29
CA LEU A 128 19.81 -8.79 1.71
C LEU A 128 19.69 -10.03 0.80
N GLN A 129 20.66 -10.31 -0.08
CA GLN A 129 20.59 -11.42 -1.03
C GLN A 129 20.48 -12.80 -0.35
N ARG A 130 21.12 -12.98 0.81
CA ARG A 130 21.06 -14.25 1.59
C ARG A 130 19.70 -14.51 2.21
N ASP A 131 18.93 -13.46 2.46
CA ASP A 131 17.60 -13.51 3.09
C ASP A 131 16.46 -13.34 2.07
N ALA A 132 16.78 -13.34 0.77
CA ALA A 132 15.86 -13.04 -0.32
C ALA A 132 14.58 -13.90 -0.30
N ASP A 133 14.69 -15.17 0.04
CA ASP A 133 13.58 -16.13 0.03
C ASP A 133 12.87 -16.27 1.39
N ARG A 134 13.34 -15.55 2.42
CA ARG A 134 12.68 -15.50 3.73
C ARG A 134 11.45 -14.60 3.68
N PRO A 135 10.36 -14.93 4.42
CA PRO A 135 9.19 -14.08 4.57
C PRO A 135 9.56 -12.71 5.15
N ALA A 136 9.10 -11.62 4.54
CA ALA A 136 9.41 -10.25 4.98
C ALA A 136 8.96 -9.95 6.42
N GLY A 137 7.94 -10.67 6.92
CA GLY A 137 7.47 -10.57 8.31
C GLY A 137 8.48 -11.04 9.36
N SER A 138 9.47 -11.88 8.99
CA SER A 138 10.53 -12.37 9.87
C SER A 138 11.73 -11.43 10.00
N PHE A 139 11.74 -10.31 9.26
CA PHE A 139 12.86 -9.38 9.20
C PHE A 139 12.96 -8.51 10.46
N SER A 140 14.19 -8.23 10.90
CA SER A 140 14.47 -7.21 11.92
C SER A 140 14.07 -5.81 11.43
N LEU A 141 14.09 -4.81 12.30
CA LEU A 141 13.79 -3.43 11.89
C LEU A 141 14.78 -2.95 10.81
N GLY A 142 16.08 -3.14 11.01
CA GLY A 142 17.11 -2.77 10.05
C GLY A 142 16.96 -3.50 8.70
N MET A 143 16.67 -4.82 8.72
CA MET A 143 16.38 -5.56 7.48
C MET A 143 15.13 -5.04 6.77
N ARG A 144 14.07 -4.69 7.49
CA ARG A 144 12.88 -4.08 6.89
C ARG A 144 13.17 -2.71 6.27
N GLN A 145 14.00 -1.90 6.93
CA GLN A 145 14.43 -0.60 6.42
C GLN A 145 15.24 -0.75 5.14
N ARG A 146 16.22 -1.66 5.12
CA ARG A 146 17.00 -2.00 3.91
C ARG A 146 16.10 -2.53 2.79
N LEU A 147 15.12 -3.37 3.09
CA LEU A 147 14.14 -3.85 2.11
C LEU A 147 13.28 -2.69 1.56
N GLY A 148 12.91 -1.71 2.40
CA GLY A 148 12.22 -0.48 1.98
C GLY A 148 13.03 0.37 1.00
N ILE A 149 14.34 0.46 1.22
CA ILE A 149 15.25 1.12 0.28
C ILE A 149 15.39 0.29 -1.01
N ALA A 150 15.55 -1.04 -0.91
CA ALA A 150 15.54 -1.91 -2.09
C ALA A 150 14.29 -1.70 -2.95
N GLN A 151 13.13 -1.60 -2.30
CA GLN A 151 11.88 -1.25 -2.96
C GLN A 151 11.97 0.09 -3.70
N SER A 152 12.53 1.13 -3.09
CA SER A 152 12.66 2.45 -3.71
C SER A 152 13.61 2.44 -4.92
N LEU A 153 14.57 1.51 -4.97
CA LEU A 153 15.56 1.35 -6.04
C LEU A 153 15.07 0.54 -7.26
N LEU A 154 13.88 -0.07 -7.18
CA LEU A 154 13.33 -0.83 -8.31
C LEU A 154 13.14 0.06 -9.54
N GLY A 155 13.58 -0.41 -10.70
CA GLY A 155 13.51 0.32 -11.95
C GLY A 155 14.60 1.36 -12.12
N SER A 156 15.62 1.37 -11.27
CA SER A 156 16.76 2.29 -11.33
C SER A 156 16.32 3.76 -11.44
N PRO A 157 15.57 4.30 -10.45
CA PRO A 157 15.11 5.68 -10.48
C PRO A 157 16.29 6.64 -10.38
N ARG A 158 16.16 7.81 -11.01
CA ARG A 158 17.18 8.86 -10.94
C ARG A 158 17.04 9.73 -9.68
N LEU A 159 15.88 9.74 -9.04
CA LEU A 159 15.55 10.49 -7.83
C LEU A 159 15.00 9.57 -6.75
N LEU A 160 15.55 9.66 -5.55
CA LEU A 160 15.06 8.98 -4.35
C LEU A 160 14.49 9.99 -3.35
N LEU A 161 13.29 9.70 -2.83
CA LEU A 161 12.67 10.43 -1.73
C LEU A 161 12.57 9.48 -0.52
N LEU A 162 13.36 9.71 0.50
CA LEU A 162 13.50 8.84 1.66
C LEU A 162 13.12 9.60 2.94
N ASP A 163 12.00 9.19 3.55
CA ASP A 163 11.49 9.82 4.77
C ASP A 163 11.99 9.05 6.00
N GLU A 164 12.86 9.69 6.77
CA GLU A 164 13.50 9.16 7.98
C GLU A 164 14.09 7.73 7.83
N PRO A 165 14.92 7.45 6.78
CA PRO A 165 15.36 6.10 6.48
C PRO A 165 16.31 5.49 7.52
N ILE A 166 16.89 6.31 8.39
CA ILE A 166 17.90 5.93 9.39
C ILE A 166 17.26 5.77 10.78
N ASN A 167 16.05 6.28 10.97
CA ASN A 167 15.39 6.32 12.27
C ASN A 167 15.18 4.91 12.88
N GLY A 168 15.60 4.75 14.14
CA GLY A 168 15.43 3.52 14.91
C GLY A 168 16.41 2.40 14.57
N LEU A 169 17.48 2.70 13.82
CA LEU A 169 18.58 1.78 13.60
C LEU A 169 19.60 1.87 14.75
N ASP A 170 20.30 0.77 14.99
CA ASP A 170 21.48 0.73 15.85
C ASP A 170 22.68 1.47 15.19
N PRO A 171 23.74 1.80 15.91
CA PRO A 171 24.87 2.56 15.37
C PRO A 171 25.53 1.92 14.14
N GLU A 172 25.63 0.60 14.08
CA GLU A 172 26.16 -0.13 12.92
C GLU A 172 25.23 0.00 11.72
N GLY A 173 23.92 -0.18 11.93
CA GLY A 173 22.90 0.01 10.90
C GLY A 173 22.87 1.45 10.36
N VAL A 174 23.10 2.46 11.21
CA VAL A 174 23.24 3.86 10.78
C VAL A 174 24.45 4.04 9.86
N ALA A 175 25.61 3.49 10.25
CA ALA A 175 26.85 3.59 9.44
C ALA A 175 26.67 2.90 8.07
N ASP A 176 26.10 1.71 8.05
CA ASP A 176 25.81 0.96 6.82
C ASP A 176 24.84 1.72 5.90
N MET A 177 23.80 2.30 6.49
CA MET A 177 22.81 3.07 5.74
C MET A 177 23.42 4.32 5.11
N ARG A 178 24.25 5.04 5.86
CA ARG A 178 24.98 6.22 5.33
C ARG A 178 25.90 5.83 4.17
N ALA A 179 26.65 4.74 4.31
CA ALA A 179 27.51 4.21 3.25
C ALA A 179 26.70 3.86 1.98
N LEU A 180 25.52 3.23 2.14
CA LEU A 180 24.63 2.93 1.03
C LEU A 180 24.14 4.20 0.34
N LEU A 181 23.67 5.21 1.07
CA LEU A 181 23.17 6.46 0.50
C LEU A 181 24.25 7.24 -0.22
N LEU A 182 25.48 7.29 0.32
CA LEU A 182 26.63 7.89 -0.34
C LEU A 182 26.99 7.18 -1.64
N ARG A 183 26.97 5.85 -1.65
CA ARG A 183 27.20 5.06 -2.86
C ARG A 183 26.15 5.35 -3.94
N LEU A 184 24.88 5.40 -3.56
CA LEU A 184 23.78 5.68 -4.49
C LEU A 184 23.90 7.09 -5.10
N SER A 185 24.23 8.11 -4.30
CA SER A 185 24.35 9.48 -4.79
C SER A 185 25.62 9.68 -5.61
N ARG A 186 26.79 9.33 -5.07
CA ARG A 186 28.10 9.67 -5.67
C ARG A 186 28.49 8.75 -6.81
N GLU A 187 28.27 7.42 -6.67
CA GLU A 187 28.72 6.45 -7.65
C GLU A 187 27.67 6.18 -8.74
N GLN A 188 26.37 6.20 -8.39
CA GLN A 188 25.29 5.94 -9.34
C GLN A 188 24.63 7.23 -9.89
N GLY A 189 25.06 8.39 -9.44
CA GLY A 189 24.54 9.69 -9.89
C GLY A 189 23.08 9.92 -9.49
N CYS A 190 22.53 9.16 -8.54
CA CYS A 190 21.15 9.32 -8.12
C CYS A 190 21.00 10.58 -7.25
N GLY A 191 20.00 11.42 -7.53
CA GLY A 191 19.63 12.49 -6.62
C GLY A 191 18.87 11.90 -5.44
N VAL A 192 19.31 12.15 -4.21
CA VAL A 192 18.70 11.61 -2.99
C VAL A 192 18.21 12.75 -2.11
N LEU A 193 16.92 12.78 -1.79
CA LEU A 193 16.35 13.67 -0.79
C LEU A 193 16.01 12.84 0.44
N VAL A 194 16.72 13.11 1.55
CA VAL A 194 16.56 12.40 2.83
C VAL A 194 15.99 13.35 3.87
N SER A 195 14.84 13.03 4.45
CA SER A 195 14.35 13.74 5.62
C SER A 195 14.95 13.18 6.90
N SER A 196 15.27 14.05 7.84
CA SER A 196 15.59 13.69 9.22
C SER A 196 15.17 14.80 10.19
N HIS A 197 14.91 14.44 11.42
CA HIS A 197 14.79 15.36 12.54
C HIS A 197 16.07 15.38 13.43
N GLN A 198 17.03 14.49 13.14
CA GLN A 198 18.30 14.35 13.84
C GLN A 198 19.44 14.80 12.91
N LEU A 199 20.13 15.85 13.31
CA LEU A 199 21.23 16.47 12.53
C LEU A 199 22.42 15.53 12.37
N GLN A 200 22.73 14.76 13.44
CA GLN A 200 23.86 13.84 13.48
C GLN A 200 23.75 12.73 12.43
N GLU A 201 22.53 12.32 12.08
CA GLU A 201 22.29 11.30 11.05
C GLU A 201 22.74 11.74 9.66
N LEU A 202 22.66 13.06 9.37
CA LEU A 202 22.95 13.65 8.06
C LEU A 202 24.32 14.29 7.95
N ASP A 203 25.03 14.42 9.07
CA ASP A 203 26.37 15.01 9.07
C ASP A 203 27.37 14.15 8.25
N GLY A 204 28.12 14.80 7.35
CA GLY A 204 29.02 14.14 6.40
C GLY A 204 28.33 13.38 5.25
N LEU A 205 26.97 13.29 5.24
CA LEU A 205 26.20 12.67 4.17
C LEU A 205 25.75 13.69 3.11
N CYS A 206 25.27 14.87 3.56
CA CYS A 206 24.59 15.81 2.68
C CYS A 206 25.55 16.73 1.91
N THR A 207 25.22 16.99 0.63
CA THR A 207 25.84 18.02 -0.21
C THR A 207 25.06 19.34 -0.17
N ARG A 208 23.75 19.24 0.01
CA ARG A 208 22.81 20.36 0.14
C ARG A 208 21.87 20.11 1.31
N ILE A 209 21.36 21.19 1.90
CA ILE A 209 20.38 21.10 3.00
C ILE A 209 19.23 22.09 2.77
N GLY A 210 18.07 21.70 3.26
CA GLY A 210 16.91 22.55 3.44
C GLY A 210 16.36 22.39 4.86
N VAL A 211 16.15 23.50 5.56
CA VAL A 211 15.59 23.51 6.92
C VAL A 211 14.16 24.04 6.87
N MET A 212 13.25 23.24 7.36
CA MET A 212 11.82 23.55 7.39
C MET A 212 11.33 23.78 8.82
N ARG A 213 10.61 24.88 9.06
CA ARG A 213 9.97 25.22 10.33
C ARG A 213 8.56 25.72 10.08
N ASP A 214 7.60 25.20 10.83
CA ASP A 214 6.19 25.62 10.80
C ASP A 214 5.56 25.69 9.40
N GLY A 215 5.95 24.77 8.52
CA GLY A 215 5.43 24.69 7.15
C GLY A 215 6.15 25.55 6.12
N ALA A 216 7.19 26.31 6.48
CA ALA A 216 7.96 27.14 5.57
C ALA A 216 9.44 26.77 5.55
N MET A 217 10.12 27.04 4.43
CA MET A 217 11.59 26.94 4.35
C MET A 217 12.21 28.14 5.07
N VAL A 218 13.13 27.87 6.00
CA VAL A 218 13.89 28.90 6.71
C VAL A 218 15.33 28.99 6.19
N LEU A 219 15.84 27.92 5.59
CA LEU A 219 17.17 27.86 4.99
C LEU A 219 17.17 26.85 3.84
N GLU A 220 17.86 27.15 2.74
CA GLU A 220 18.11 26.21 1.64
C GLU A 220 19.42 26.58 0.95
N GLY A 221 20.27 25.60 0.61
CA GLY A 221 21.47 25.82 -0.14
C GLY A 221 22.49 24.67 -0.09
N SER A 222 23.61 24.84 -0.84
CA SER A 222 24.71 23.88 -0.74
C SER A 222 25.41 24.04 0.62
N LEU A 223 25.80 22.90 1.21
CA LEU A 223 26.45 22.88 2.52
C LEU A 223 27.73 23.71 2.55
N ASP A 224 28.52 23.69 1.46
CA ASP A 224 29.76 24.47 1.34
C ASP A 224 29.49 25.98 1.29
N ALA A 225 28.46 26.42 0.56
CA ALA A 225 28.09 27.83 0.52
C ALA A 225 27.58 28.32 1.89
N LEU A 226 26.78 27.46 2.57
CA LEU A 226 26.27 27.77 3.92
C LEU A 226 27.41 27.82 4.95
N LYS A 227 28.34 26.86 4.90
CA LYS A 227 29.54 26.87 5.75
C LYS A 227 30.38 28.13 5.55
N LYS A 228 30.67 28.48 4.30
CA LYS A 228 31.44 29.71 3.99
C LYS A 228 30.75 30.98 4.51
N ARG A 229 29.42 31.06 4.41
CA ARG A 229 28.64 32.21 4.87
C ARG A 229 28.58 32.32 6.39
N ILE A 230 28.65 31.19 7.10
CA ILE A 230 28.60 31.10 8.56
C ILE A 230 30.00 31.11 9.18
N ALA A 231 31.02 30.65 8.48
CA ALA A 231 32.42 30.56 8.93
C ALA A 231 33.11 31.91 9.12
N SER A 232 32.35 33.00 9.24
CA SER A 232 32.93 34.35 9.45
C SER A 232 33.42 34.59 10.88
N ARG A 233 33.28 33.59 11.77
CA ARG A 233 33.72 33.74 13.17
C ARG A 233 34.96 32.90 13.46
N THR A 234 35.82 33.48 14.25
CA THR A 234 37.03 32.85 14.77
C THR A 234 36.91 32.70 16.26
N ILE A 235 37.26 31.52 16.78
CA ILE A 235 37.35 31.25 18.21
C ILE A 235 38.74 31.72 18.67
N VAL A 236 38.74 32.48 19.75
CA VAL A 236 39.94 32.94 20.43
C VAL A 236 39.90 32.44 21.86
N GLU A 237 40.89 31.66 22.28
CA GLU A 237 41.00 31.13 23.64
C GLU A 237 42.25 31.72 24.30
N SER A 238 42.09 32.11 25.57
CA SER A 238 43.22 32.61 26.38
C SER A 238 43.93 31.45 27.09
N VAL A 239 45.21 31.66 27.41
CA VAL A 239 45.97 30.72 28.26
C VAL A 239 45.33 30.68 29.66
N GLU A 240 45.40 29.53 30.30
CA GLU A 240 44.88 29.30 31.65
C GLU A 240 45.43 30.31 32.64
N GLY A 241 44.54 31.06 33.31
CA GLY A 241 44.90 32.17 34.22
C GLY A 241 45.00 33.56 33.60
N ALA A 242 44.94 33.72 32.26
CA ALA A 242 44.88 35.01 31.59
C ALA A 242 43.44 35.57 31.58
N SER A 243 43.31 36.91 31.76
CA SER A 243 41.98 37.53 31.76
C SER A 243 41.36 37.54 30.34
N ILE A 244 40.23 36.89 30.22
CA ILE A 244 39.46 36.87 28.97
C ILE A 244 38.90 38.25 28.64
N ASP A 245 38.66 39.10 29.66
CA ASP A 245 38.18 40.47 29.45
C ASP A 245 39.28 41.37 28.88
N ALA A 246 40.54 41.16 29.28
CA ALA A 246 41.69 41.86 28.69
C ALA A 246 41.85 41.47 27.21
N MET A 247 41.67 40.18 26.86
CA MET A 247 41.67 39.69 25.47
C MET A 247 40.51 40.30 24.66
N ALA A 248 39.33 40.43 25.26
CA ALA A 248 38.19 41.05 24.61
C ALA A 248 38.40 42.52 24.36
N GLN A 249 38.99 43.29 25.33
CA GLN A 249 39.32 44.70 25.16
C GLN A 249 40.36 44.87 24.03
N ARG A 250 41.32 44.00 23.92
CA ARG A 250 42.32 44.04 22.88
C ARG A 250 41.75 43.78 21.47
N LEU A 251 40.85 42.80 21.37
CA LEU A 251 40.09 42.58 20.15
C LEU A 251 39.24 43.81 19.77
N ALA A 252 38.63 44.46 20.78
CA ALA A 252 37.89 45.70 20.56
C ALA A 252 38.78 46.86 20.10
N SER A 253 40.01 47.00 20.65
CA SER A 253 40.97 48.01 20.17
C SER A 253 41.44 47.79 18.74
N LEU A 254 41.37 46.56 18.27
CA LEU A 254 41.59 46.23 16.86
C LEU A 254 40.33 46.47 16.00
N GLY A 255 39.28 47.07 16.53
CA GLY A 255 38.03 47.36 15.81
C GLY A 255 37.19 46.09 15.54
N LEU A 256 37.40 45.02 16.29
CA LEU A 256 36.66 43.80 16.22
C LEU A 256 35.67 43.76 17.39
N ALA A 257 34.47 43.18 17.18
CA ALA A 257 33.43 43.04 18.21
C ALA A 257 33.43 41.62 18.75
N PRO A 258 34.16 41.31 19.84
CA PRO A 258 34.16 39.98 20.42
C PRO A 258 32.87 39.70 21.17
N GLN A 259 32.32 38.49 21.00
CA GLN A 259 31.23 37.95 21.79
C GLN A 259 31.78 36.91 22.75
N ARG A 260 31.51 37.03 24.06
CA ARG A 260 31.96 36.07 25.05
C ARG A 260 31.03 34.88 25.12
N GLU A 261 31.57 33.68 25.01
CA GLU A 261 30.85 32.41 25.19
C GLU A 261 31.64 31.54 26.18
N GLY A 262 31.30 31.67 27.48
CA GLY A 262 32.03 31.02 28.56
C GLY A 262 33.48 31.52 28.65
N GLU A 263 34.47 30.61 28.49
CA GLU A 263 35.91 30.91 28.49
C GLU A 263 36.50 31.17 27.10
N ARG A 264 35.65 31.43 26.09
CA ARG A 264 36.03 31.66 24.70
C ARG A 264 35.48 32.98 24.21
N LEU A 265 36.17 33.57 23.27
CA LEU A 265 35.68 34.73 22.53
C LEU A 265 35.43 34.36 21.07
N LEU A 266 34.27 34.71 20.58
CA LEU A 266 33.89 34.60 19.17
C LEU A 266 34.05 35.96 18.49
N VAL A 267 34.82 36.00 17.41
CA VAL A 267 35.17 37.25 16.71
C VAL A 267 34.90 37.09 15.22
N ASN A 268 34.25 38.08 14.64
CA ASN A 268 34.15 38.18 13.18
C ASN A 268 35.32 39.03 12.66
N LEU A 269 36.19 38.41 11.88
CA LEU A 269 37.38 39.07 11.35
C LEU A 269 37.10 40.05 10.20
N GLY A 270 35.90 39.98 9.58
CA GLY A 270 35.59 40.75 8.38
C GLY A 270 36.57 40.46 7.23
N GLU A 271 37.16 41.48 6.64
CA GLU A 271 38.14 41.34 5.55
C GLU A 271 39.59 41.18 6.05
N ARG A 272 39.83 41.17 7.36
CA ARG A 272 41.17 41.09 7.93
C ARG A 272 41.75 39.68 7.82
N ALA A 273 43.03 39.61 7.49
CA ALA A 273 43.74 38.35 7.45
C ALA A 273 43.87 37.74 8.86
N ALA A 274 43.40 36.49 9.02
CA ALA A 274 43.40 35.76 10.30
C ALA A 274 44.80 35.70 10.94
N GLY A 275 45.84 35.52 10.13
CA GLY A 275 47.23 35.49 10.58
C GLY A 275 47.75 36.79 11.16
N ASP A 276 47.23 37.94 10.73
CA ASP A 276 47.65 39.24 11.26
C ASP A 276 47.05 39.50 12.62
N VAL A 277 45.74 39.17 12.78
CA VAL A 277 45.05 39.27 14.06
C VAL A 277 45.66 38.30 15.07
N ALA A 278 45.94 37.06 14.68
CA ALA A 278 46.57 36.07 15.55
C ALA A 278 47.95 36.51 16.02
N ARG A 279 48.79 37.08 15.11
CA ARG A 279 50.12 37.61 15.46
C ARG A 279 50.03 38.76 16.47
N GLU A 280 49.07 39.65 16.31
CA GLU A 280 48.86 40.77 17.21
C GLU A 280 48.43 40.33 18.60
N LEU A 281 47.53 39.35 18.70
CA LEU A 281 47.07 38.75 19.97
C LEU A 281 48.16 37.91 20.67
N ALA A 282 49.07 37.30 19.90
CA ALA A 282 50.13 36.47 20.44
C ALA A 282 51.31 37.23 21.05
N LYS A 283 51.41 38.55 20.82
CA LYS A 283 52.55 39.38 21.30
C LYS A 283 52.77 39.33 22.81
N ASP A 284 51.70 39.14 23.62
CA ASP A 284 51.79 39.14 25.08
C ASP A 284 51.73 37.70 25.66
N GLY A 285 51.77 36.67 24.85
CA GLY A 285 51.76 35.29 25.29
C GLY A 285 50.45 34.83 25.95
N THR A 286 49.38 35.63 25.84
CA THR A 286 48.06 35.32 26.45
C THR A 286 47.13 34.50 25.55
N LEU A 287 47.48 34.32 24.26
CA LEU A 287 46.73 33.57 23.29
C LEU A 287 47.06 32.07 23.39
N SER A 288 46.08 31.24 23.70
CA SER A 288 46.18 29.78 23.72
C SER A 288 45.82 29.16 22.37
N ALA A 289 44.70 29.57 21.81
CA ALA A 289 44.23 29.02 20.53
C ALA A 289 43.51 30.11 19.70
N PHE A 290 43.69 30.01 18.39
CA PHE A 290 43.07 30.90 17.40
C PHE A 290 42.72 30.06 16.17
N TYR A 291 41.46 29.75 16.01
CA TYR A 291 41.01 28.88 14.93
C TYR A 291 39.59 29.24 14.46
N PRO A 292 39.27 29.00 13.19
CA PRO A 292 37.92 29.26 12.71
C PRO A 292 36.90 28.36 13.48
N GLU A 293 35.76 28.96 13.83
CA GLU A 293 34.66 28.22 14.46
C GLU A 293 34.28 27.02 13.60
N PRO A 294 34.33 25.76 14.12
CA PRO A 294 33.94 24.61 13.36
C PRO A 294 32.44 24.67 13.08
N VAL A 295 32.11 24.86 11.77
CA VAL A 295 30.72 24.96 11.34
C VAL A 295 30.14 23.55 11.19
N SER A 296 29.43 23.09 12.23
CA SER A 296 28.65 21.87 12.19
C SER A 296 27.26 22.10 11.59
N LEU A 297 26.61 21.03 11.11
CA LEU A 297 25.20 21.09 10.71
C LEU A 297 24.29 21.62 11.82
N GLU A 298 24.64 21.32 13.07
CA GLU A 298 23.91 21.78 14.26
C GLU A 298 24.00 23.30 14.41
N SER A 299 25.18 23.89 14.24
CA SER A 299 25.38 25.35 14.30
C SER A 299 24.59 26.04 13.19
N ILE A 300 24.56 25.49 11.98
CA ILE A 300 23.78 25.99 10.83
C ILE A 300 22.27 25.95 11.18
N TYR A 301 21.79 24.83 11.68
CA TYR A 301 20.38 24.63 12.06
C TYR A 301 19.93 25.57 13.17
N LEU A 302 20.71 25.66 14.26
CA LEU A 302 20.40 26.54 15.40
C LEU A 302 20.33 28.02 15.00
N ARG A 303 21.23 28.44 14.12
CA ARG A 303 21.21 29.83 13.59
C ARG A 303 20.00 30.07 12.68
N ALA A 304 19.70 29.14 11.79
CA ALA A 304 18.51 29.21 10.93
C ALA A 304 17.18 29.24 11.71
N THR A 305 17.14 28.57 12.87
CA THR A 305 15.93 28.49 13.67
C THR A 305 15.79 29.60 14.74
N LYS A 306 16.92 30.22 15.18
CA LYS A 306 16.91 31.35 16.13
C LYS A 306 16.73 32.70 15.45
N ALA A 307 17.22 32.88 14.20
CA ALA A 307 17.00 34.10 13.45
C ALA A 307 15.54 34.23 13.05
N ASN A 308 14.88 35.32 13.50
CA ASN A 308 13.48 35.63 13.10
C ASN A 308 13.36 36.13 11.65
N GLU A 309 14.46 36.29 10.95
CA GLU A 309 14.48 36.61 9.53
C GLU A 309 14.65 35.33 8.71
N PRO A 310 13.80 35.10 7.71
CA PRO A 310 14.03 34.02 6.76
C PRO A 310 15.35 34.33 6.04
N VAL A 311 16.36 33.50 6.26
CA VAL A 311 17.60 33.55 5.48
C VAL A 311 17.22 33.02 4.10
N VAL A 312 16.78 33.95 3.25
CA VAL A 312 16.37 33.65 1.88
C VAL A 312 17.51 32.92 1.19
N ALA A 313 17.27 31.69 0.89
CA ALA A 313 18.10 30.90 0.02
C ALA A 313 18.27 31.63 -1.31
N VAL A 314 19.50 31.77 -1.77
CA VAL A 314 19.74 32.02 -3.18
C VAL A 314 19.35 30.71 -3.90
N ALA A 315 18.07 30.58 -4.19
CA ALA A 315 17.62 29.59 -5.15
C ALA A 315 18.28 29.99 -6.47
N GLU A 316 19.27 29.25 -6.93
CA GLU A 316 19.61 29.21 -8.34
C GLU A 316 18.36 28.72 -9.07
N ILE A 317 17.52 29.68 -9.46
CA ILE A 317 16.31 29.45 -10.23
C ILE A 317 16.78 28.96 -11.60
N ALA A 318 16.89 27.65 -11.74
CA ALA A 318 17.11 27.06 -13.04
C ALA A 318 15.98 27.51 -13.98
N THR A 319 16.35 28.27 -15.01
CA THR A 319 15.48 28.65 -16.11
C THR A 319 14.75 27.43 -16.67
N ALA A 320 13.53 27.63 -17.10
CA ALA A 320 12.61 26.59 -17.55
C ALA A 320 13.29 25.56 -18.47
N LEU A 321 13.39 24.33 -18.01
CA LEU A 321 13.83 23.21 -18.83
C LEU A 321 12.76 22.86 -19.86
N PRO A 322 13.15 22.48 -21.09
CA PRO A 322 12.20 21.98 -22.07
C PRO A 322 11.54 20.73 -21.52
N SER A 323 10.20 20.71 -21.54
CA SER A 323 9.39 19.55 -21.16
C SER A 323 9.78 18.36 -22.03
N ARG A 324 10.33 17.32 -21.41
CA ARG A 324 10.62 16.06 -22.10
C ARG A 324 9.30 15.38 -22.42
N ALA A 325 9.12 14.90 -23.66
CA ALA A 325 7.91 14.22 -24.07
C ALA A 325 7.62 13.01 -23.16
N PRO A 326 6.40 12.87 -22.65
CA PRO A 326 6.06 11.79 -21.71
C PRO A 326 6.09 10.43 -22.40
N GLU A 327 6.76 9.47 -21.78
CA GLU A 327 6.75 8.07 -22.20
C GLU A 327 5.43 7.42 -21.73
N ARG A 328 4.61 6.92 -22.65
CA ARG A 328 3.28 6.38 -22.33
C ARG A 328 3.39 5.10 -21.50
N VAL A 329 2.92 5.14 -20.28
CA VAL A 329 2.76 3.96 -19.41
C VAL A 329 1.63 3.08 -19.95
N ARG A 330 1.94 1.87 -20.46
CA ARG A 330 0.98 0.95 -21.08
C ARG A 330 0.18 0.16 -20.02
N ALA A 331 -1.14 0.01 -20.24
CA ALA A 331 -2.07 -0.89 -19.55
C ALA A 331 -1.96 -0.94 -17.99
N PRO A 332 -2.18 0.15 -17.26
CA PRO A 332 -2.01 0.18 -15.80
C PRO A 332 -3.02 -0.71 -15.06
N LEU A 333 -4.23 -0.87 -15.58
CA LEU A 333 -5.28 -1.72 -15.00
C LEU A 333 -4.90 -3.21 -15.05
N LEU A 334 -4.38 -3.69 -16.19
CA LEU A 334 -3.95 -5.09 -16.33
C LEU A 334 -2.78 -5.41 -15.39
N ARG A 335 -1.90 -4.43 -15.13
CA ARG A 335 -0.81 -4.59 -14.17
C ARG A 335 -1.31 -4.65 -12.73
N ALA A 336 -2.25 -3.77 -12.37
CA ALA A 336 -2.90 -3.80 -11.07
C ALA A 336 -3.62 -5.13 -10.84
N LEU A 337 -4.37 -5.61 -11.83
CA LEU A 337 -5.01 -6.94 -11.78
C LEU A 337 -3.99 -8.07 -11.61
N GLY A 338 -2.94 -8.10 -12.44
CA GLY A 338 -1.90 -9.12 -12.35
C GLY A 338 -1.18 -9.13 -11.00
N HIS A 339 -0.92 -7.95 -10.43
CA HIS A 339 -0.37 -7.79 -9.08
C HIS A 339 -1.28 -8.38 -8.02
N GLU A 340 -2.57 -8.04 -8.01
CA GLU A 340 -3.53 -8.49 -7.01
C GLU A 340 -3.76 -10.01 -7.09
N VAL A 341 -3.95 -10.57 -8.28
CA VAL A 341 -4.10 -12.02 -8.49
C VAL A 341 -2.88 -12.78 -7.97
N ARG A 342 -1.66 -12.33 -8.31
CA ARG A 342 -0.44 -12.98 -7.82
C ARG A 342 -0.28 -12.86 -6.31
N THR A 343 -0.59 -11.70 -5.75
CA THR A 343 -0.56 -11.49 -4.30
C THR A 343 -1.53 -12.45 -3.59
N MET A 344 -2.73 -12.67 -4.15
CA MET A 344 -3.68 -13.64 -3.63
C MET A 344 -3.16 -15.08 -3.72
N LEU A 345 -2.57 -15.47 -4.86
CA LEU A 345 -2.02 -16.81 -5.07
C LEU A 345 -0.84 -17.12 -4.13
N LEU A 346 0.00 -16.13 -3.82
CA LEU A 346 1.13 -16.29 -2.90
C LEU A 346 0.71 -16.39 -1.42
N ARG A 347 -0.52 -15.98 -1.08
CA ARG A 347 -1.04 -16.04 0.30
C ARG A 347 -1.64 -17.43 0.57
N ARG A 348 -0.91 -18.31 1.25
CA ARG A 348 -1.38 -19.66 1.64
C ARG A 348 -2.74 -19.67 2.35
N LYS A 349 -3.06 -18.60 3.09
CA LYS A 349 -4.35 -18.44 3.79
C LYS A 349 -5.55 -18.37 2.84
N VAL A 350 -5.38 -17.87 1.61
CA VAL A 350 -6.46 -17.81 0.61
C VAL A 350 -6.81 -19.23 0.14
N ALA A 351 -5.80 -20.05 -0.14
CA ALA A 351 -6.02 -21.45 -0.53
C ALA A 351 -6.71 -22.25 0.60
N ALA A 352 -6.26 -22.08 1.85
CA ALA A 352 -6.88 -22.73 3.00
C ALA A 352 -8.35 -22.31 3.19
N LEU A 353 -8.65 -21.03 2.99
CA LEU A 353 -10.01 -20.50 3.09
C LEU A 353 -10.93 -21.08 2.00
N LEU A 354 -10.45 -21.17 0.77
CA LEU A 354 -11.21 -21.72 -0.37
C LEU A 354 -11.41 -23.24 -0.28
N ALA A 355 -10.65 -23.94 0.57
CA ALA A 355 -10.89 -25.35 0.85
C ALA A 355 -12.17 -25.57 1.71
N VAL A 356 -12.59 -24.59 2.52
CA VAL A 356 -13.75 -24.71 3.41
C VAL A 356 -15.05 -25.04 2.67
N PRO A 357 -15.45 -24.34 1.60
CA PRO A 357 -16.65 -24.69 0.82
C PRO A 357 -16.60 -26.10 0.25
N VAL A 358 -15.43 -26.55 -0.19
CA VAL A 358 -15.25 -27.91 -0.76
C VAL A 358 -15.40 -28.98 0.32
N ILE A 359 -14.82 -28.76 1.50
CA ILE A 359 -14.99 -29.65 2.64
C ILE A 359 -16.47 -29.75 3.03
N LEU A 360 -17.19 -28.62 3.08
CA LEU A 360 -18.62 -28.61 3.38
C LEU A 360 -19.45 -29.31 2.30
N ALA A 361 -19.09 -29.13 1.01
CA ALA A 361 -19.71 -29.88 -0.08
C ALA A 361 -19.53 -31.40 0.11
N ALA A 362 -18.31 -31.85 0.43
CA ALA A 362 -17.99 -33.24 0.67
C ALA A 362 -18.74 -33.80 1.88
N LEU A 363 -18.84 -33.05 2.98
CA LEU A 363 -19.60 -33.45 4.17
C LEU A 363 -21.11 -33.59 3.89
N ARG A 364 -21.67 -32.67 3.10
CA ARG A 364 -23.07 -32.74 2.67
C ARG A 364 -23.33 -33.93 1.75
N ALA A 365 -22.42 -34.14 0.80
CA ALA A 365 -22.47 -35.31 -0.08
C ALA A 365 -22.41 -36.63 0.71
N TRP A 366 -21.48 -36.72 1.67
CA TRP A 366 -21.38 -37.88 2.57
C TRP A 366 -22.67 -38.10 3.36
N SER A 367 -23.19 -37.03 3.99
CA SER A 367 -24.47 -37.11 4.73
C SER A 367 -25.65 -37.57 3.86
N TYR A 368 -25.65 -37.20 2.57
CA TYR A 368 -26.65 -37.67 1.62
C TYR A 368 -26.53 -39.20 1.39
N VAL A 369 -25.30 -39.68 1.10
CA VAL A 369 -25.05 -41.14 0.91
C VAL A 369 -25.52 -41.95 2.13
N GLU A 370 -25.19 -41.48 3.33
CA GLU A 370 -25.60 -42.16 4.58
C GLU A 370 -27.11 -42.15 4.76
N ARG A 371 -27.80 -41.04 4.42
CA ARG A 371 -29.28 -41.00 4.46
C ARG A 371 -29.92 -41.94 3.46
N VAL A 372 -29.40 -42.03 2.24
CA VAL A 372 -29.89 -42.97 1.22
C VAL A 372 -29.76 -44.40 1.73
N ALA A 373 -28.57 -44.78 2.21
CA ALA A 373 -28.32 -46.13 2.71
C ALA A 373 -29.22 -46.49 3.91
N SER A 374 -29.38 -45.57 4.87
CA SER A 374 -30.21 -45.78 6.05
C SER A 374 -31.71 -45.85 5.70
N SER A 375 -32.19 -45.02 4.77
CA SER A 375 -33.58 -45.01 4.34
C SER A 375 -33.94 -46.29 3.55
N GLN A 376 -33.07 -46.76 2.68
CA GLN A 376 -33.21 -48.02 1.97
C GLN A 376 -33.24 -49.23 2.94
N ALA A 377 -32.37 -49.25 3.95
CA ALA A 377 -32.39 -50.25 5.00
C ALA A 377 -33.72 -50.27 5.76
N ARG A 378 -34.31 -49.11 6.05
CA ARG A 378 -35.64 -48.99 6.71
C ARG A 378 -36.80 -49.41 5.81
N VAL A 379 -36.70 -49.26 4.51
CA VAL A 379 -37.66 -49.81 3.55
C VAL A 379 -37.55 -51.33 3.53
N ALA A 380 -36.34 -51.87 3.51
CA ALA A 380 -36.12 -53.33 3.57
C ALA A 380 -36.61 -53.95 4.87
N SER A 381 -36.51 -53.26 6.02
CA SER A 381 -37.07 -53.67 7.32
C SER A 381 -38.58 -53.43 7.46
N LYS A 382 -39.23 -52.92 6.44
CA LYS A 382 -40.67 -52.58 6.40
C LYS A 382 -41.09 -51.41 7.32
N GLU A 383 -40.16 -50.58 7.78
CA GLU A 383 -40.45 -49.39 8.58
C GLU A 383 -40.89 -48.19 7.74
N LEU A 384 -40.43 -48.09 6.48
CA LEU A 384 -40.79 -47.05 5.53
C LEU A 384 -41.50 -47.64 4.31
N PHE A 385 -42.34 -46.82 3.64
CA PHE A 385 -43.07 -47.19 2.44
C PHE A 385 -42.23 -47.11 1.17
N SER A 386 -41.41 -46.05 1.08
CA SER A 386 -40.47 -45.81 -0.01
C SER A 386 -39.22 -45.11 0.49
N ALA A 387 -38.13 -45.18 -0.26
CA ALA A 387 -36.89 -44.49 -0.02
C ALA A 387 -36.24 -44.03 -1.32
N ASP A 388 -35.45 -42.97 -1.25
CA ASP A 388 -34.61 -42.47 -2.33
C ASP A 388 -33.69 -43.59 -2.87
N ALA A 389 -33.76 -43.86 -4.18
CA ALA A 389 -32.85 -44.80 -4.83
C ALA A 389 -31.39 -44.33 -4.90
N GLY A 390 -31.18 -43.05 -4.67
CA GLY A 390 -29.89 -42.36 -4.80
C GLY A 390 -29.70 -41.76 -6.21
N SER A 391 -29.49 -40.47 -6.29
CA SER A 391 -29.26 -39.77 -7.55
C SER A 391 -28.11 -38.79 -7.44
N GLY A 392 -27.26 -38.76 -8.48
CA GLY A 392 -26.18 -37.79 -8.57
C GLY A 392 -26.68 -36.35 -8.62
N HIS A 393 -27.82 -36.09 -9.28
CA HIS A 393 -28.42 -34.74 -9.35
C HIS A 393 -28.80 -34.23 -7.96
N ARG A 394 -29.45 -35.07 -7.13
CA ARG A 394 -29.86 -34.73 -5.77
C ARG A 394 -28.65 -34.52 -4.84
N MET A 395 -27.68 -35.43 -4.93
CA MET A 395 -26.43 -35.33 -4.18
C MET A 395 -25.70 -34.03 -4.51
N PHE A 396 -25.58 -33.67 -5.81
CA PHE A 396 -24.98 -32.43 -6.27
C PHE A 396 -25.73 -31.20 -5.74
N ALA A 397 -27.04 -31.15 -5.89
CA ALA A 397 -27.85 -30.02 -5.42
C ALA A 397 -27.70 -29.80 -3.90
N GLU A 398 -27.74 -30.88 -3.10
CA GLU A 398 -27.52 -30.78 -1.65
C GLU A 398 -26.10 -30.37 -1.27
N ALA A 399 -25.09 -30.83 -1.99
CA ALA A 399 -23.69 -30.36 -1.80
C ALA A 399 -23.55 -28.88 -2.09
N MET A 400 -24.14 -28.39 -3.18
CA MET A 400 -24.10 -26.99 -3.57
C MET A 400 -24.81 -26.05 -2.60
N THR A 401 -26.00 -26.46 -2.08
CA THR A 401 -26.74 -25.66 -1.07
C THR A 401 -25.97 -25.49 0.25
N GLY A 402 -25.06 -26.40 0.57
CA GLY A 402 -24.18 -26.30 1.73
C GLY A 402 -22.90 -25.49 1.46
N ALA A 403 -22.30 -25.65 0.27
CA ALA A 403 -21.01 -25.06 -0.09
C ALA A 403 -21.09 -23.58 -0.48
N VAL A 404 -22.15 -23.16 -1.19
CA VAL A 404 -22.28 -21.80 -1.72
C VAL A 404 -22.37 -20.73 -0.61
N PRO A 405 -23.14 -20.91 0.48
CA PRO A 405 -23.12 -19.97 1.60
C PRO A 405 -21.73 -19.82 2.23
N ALA A 406 -21.01 -20.92 2.39
CA ALA A 406 -19.64 -20.89 2.89
C ALA A 406 -18.69 -20.14 1.96
N LEU A 407 -18.84 -20.35 0.65
CA LEU A 407 -18.08 -19.60 -0.36
C LEU A 407 -18.41 -18.10 -0.29
N ALA A 408 -19.68 -17.72 -0.15
CA ALA A 408 -20.09 -16.33 0.01
C ALA A 408 -19.46 -15.68 1.25
N LEU A 409 -19.41 -16.39 2.40
CA LEU A 409 -18.75 -15.90 3.61
C LEU A 409 -17.22 -15.77 3.42
N CYS A 410 -16.59 -16.72 2.74
CA CYS A 410 -15.16 -16.65 2.39
C CYS A 410 -14.86 -15.43 1.51
N LEU A 411 -15.71 -15.16 0.52
CA LEU A 411 -15.60 -14.00 -0.37
C LEU A 411 -15.85 -12.69 0.39
N ALA A 412 -16.81 -12.64 1.30
CA ALA A 412 -17.05 -11.49 2.17
C ALA A 412 -15.84 -11.21 3.05
N TRP A 413 -15.20 -12.24 3.60
CA TRP A 413 -13.95 -12.08 4.36
C TRP A 413 -12.79 -11.59 3.48
N LEU A 414 -12.57 -12.18 2.31
CA LEU A 414 -11.50 -11.78 1.38
C LEU A 414 -11.68 -10.32 0.91
N GLY A 415 -12.89 -9.95 0.52
CA GLY A 415 -13.22 -8.58 0.09
C GLY A 415 -13.00 -7.55 1.20
N SER A 416 -13.43 -7.87 2.43
CA SER A 416 -13.26 -6.99 3.60
C SER A 416 -11.78 -6.78 3.97
N GLN A 417 -10.92 -7.77 3.73
CA GLN A 417 -9.47 -7.66 3.96
C GLN A 417 -8.74 -6.91 2.84
N SER A 418 -9.32 -6.81 1.65
CA SER A 418 -8.61 -6.41 0.43
C SER A 418 -7.96 -5.03 0.52
N LEU A 419 -8.72 -3.96 0.80
CA LEU A 419 -8.18 -2.60 0.89
C LEU A 419 -7.81 -2.22 2.33
N ALA A 420 -8.62 -2.60 3.31
CA ALA A 420 -8.41 -2.24 4.71
C ALA A 420 -7.10 -2.83 5.28
N ALA A 421 -6.74 -4.07 4.90
CA ALA A 421 -5.46 -4.65 5.30
C ALA A 421 -4.27 -3.95 4.63
N ASP A 422 -4.42 -3.54 3.37
CA ASP A 422 -3.37 -2.82 2.67
C ASP A 422 -3.15 -1.41 3.23
N LEU A 423 -4.22 -0.76 3.70
CA LEU A 423 -4.13 0.50 4.45
C LEU A 423 -3.40 0.31 5.78
N GLN A 424 -3.74 -0.75 6.52
CA GLN A 424 -3.12 -1.04 7.81
C GLN A 424 -1.65 -1.44 7.70
N ARG A 425 -1.24 -2.05 6.57
CA ARG A 425 0.13 -2.52 6.30
C ARG A 425 0.97 -1.55 5.47
N ASP A 426 0.47 -0.36 5.17
CA ASP A 426 1.09 0.64 4.29
C ASP A 426 1.39 0.15 2.85
N THR A 427 0.92 -1.05 2.46
CA THR A 427 1.16 -1.60 1.12
C THR A 427 0.44 -0.82 0.02
N LEU A 428 -0.74 -0.24 0.32
CA LEU A 428 -1.46 0.62 -0.63
C LEU A 428 -0.65 1.87 -1.00
N ARG A 429 0.07 2.48 -0.04
CA ARG A 429 0.95 3.63 -0.31
C ARG A 429 2.04 3.26 -1.30
N ASN A 430 2.69 2.10 -1.10
CA ASN A 430 3.72 1.61 -1.99
C ASN A 430 3.19 1.36 -3.42
N THR A 431 1.97 0.83 -3.54
CA THR A 431 1.29 0.66 -4.83
C THR A 431 1.04 2.00 -5.51
N LEU A 432 0.53 3.00 -4.78
CA LEU A 432 0.18 4.31 -5.30
C LEU A 432 1.38 5.24 -5.52
N SER A 433 2.53 4.98 -4.90
CA SER A 433 3.78 5.70 -5.18
C SER A 433 4.37 5.32 -6.54
N ARG A 434 3.89 4.26 -7.17
CA ARG A 434 4.23 3.82 -8.53
C ARG A 434 3.33 4.50 -9.58
N SER A 435 3.44 4.08 -10.82
CA SER A 435 2.66 4.62 -11.95
C SER A 435 1.15 4.25 -11.95
N VAL A 436 0.62 3.68 -10.86
CA VAL A 436 -0.77 3.22 -10.70
C VAL A 436 -1.63 4.32 -10.07
N GLN A 437 -2.86 4.50 -10.57
CA GLN A 437 -3.84 5.41 -9.98
C GLN A 437 -4.73 4.66 -8.96
N ARG A 438 -5.44 5.43 -8.12
CA ARG A 438 -6.37 4.90 -7.12
C ARG A 438 -7.45 4.02 -7.74
N CYS A 439 -7.99 4.44 -8.90
CA CYS A 439 -9.00 3.68 -9.64
C CYS A 439 -8.44 2.37 -10.18
N ASP A 440 -7.20 2.37 -10.72
CA ASP A 440 -6.56 1.16 -11.23
C ASP A 440 -6.37 0.13 -10.10
N ALA A 441 -5.95 0.58 -8.92
CA ALA A 441 -5.80 -0.29 -7.73
C ALA A 441 -7.15 -0.86 -7.27
N LEU A 442 -8.22 -0.03 -7.25
CA LEU A 442 -9.57 -0.48 -6.87
C LEU A 442 -10.11 -1.54 -7.84
N PHE A 443 -10.07 -1.25 -9.14
CA PHE A 443 -10.56 -2.18 -10.15
C PHE A 443 -9.70 -3.45 -10.22
N GLY A 444 -8.37 -3.34 -10.02
CA GLY A 444 -7.50 -4.50 -9.90
C GLY A 444 -7.95 -5.45 -8.79
N LYS A 445 -8.28 -4.91 -7.61
CA LYS A 445 -8.80 -5.68 -6.47
C LYS A 445 -10.19 -6.28 -6.75
N LEU A 446 -11.08 -5.51 -7.35
CA LEU A 446 -12.43 -5.98 -7.72
C LEU A 446 -12.35 -7.17 -8.68
N PHE A 447 -11.60 -7.03 -9.77
CA PHE A 447 -11.45 -8.12 -10.74
C PHE A 447 -10.71 -9.34 -10.17
N ALA A 448 -9.74 -9.15 -9.29
CA ALA A 448 -9.08 -10.26 -8.61
C ALA A 448 -10.05 -11.02 -7.69
N LEU A 449 -10.93 -10.32 -6.97
CA LEU A 449 -11.99 -10.93 -6.18
C LEU A 449 -13.00 -11.67 -7.06
N PHE A 450 -13.39 -11.11 -8.20
CA PHE A 450 -14.28 -11.76 -9.17
C PHE A 450 -13.65 -13.04 -9.74
N ALA A 451 -12.37 -12.97 -10.14
CA ALA A 451 -11.64 -14.16 -10.59
C ALA A 451 -11.57 -15.24 -9.50
N THR A 452 -11.37 -14.84 -8.23
CA THR A 452 -11.36 -15.75 -7.09
C THR A 452 -12.74 -16.37 -6.84
N ALA A 453 -13.82 -15.59 -6.97
CA ALA A 453 -15.19 -16.06 -6.82
C ALA A 453 -15.53 -17.09 -7.92
N ILE A 454 -15.21 -16.78 -9.18
CA ILE A 454 -15.41 -17.68 -10.32
C ILE A 454 -14.61 -18.97 -10.13
N ALA A 455 -13.32 -18.87 -9.81
CA ALA A 455 -12.48 -20.04 -9.61
C ALA A 455 -12.95 -20.91 -8.44
N GLY A 456 -13.27 -20.30 -7.30
CA GLY A 456 -13.81 -21.02 -6.13
C GLY A 456 -15.13 -21.70 -6.42
N PHE A 457 -16.06 -21.02 -7.09
CA PHE A 457 -17.35 -21.58 -7.48
C PHE A 457 -17.17 -22.73 -8.49
N SER A 458 -16.35 -22.57 -9.53
CA SER A 458 -16.03 -23.63 -10.49
C SER A 458 -15.41 -24.85 -9.80
N PHE A 459 -14.52 -24.64 -8.84
CA PHE A 459 -13.88 -25.72 -8.10
C PHE A 459 -14.90 -26.49 -7.24
N VAL A 460 -15.84 -25.81 -6.59
CA VAL A 460 -16.95 -26.46 -5.85
C VAL A 460 -17.84 -27.25 -6.80
N ILE A 461 -18.19 -26.71 -7.96
CA ILE A 461 -18.99 -27.40 -8.99
C ILE A 461 -18.30 -28.69 -9.43
N VAL A 462 -17.02 -28.61 -9.82
CA VAL A 462 -16.27 -29.77 -10.30
C VAL A 462 -16.13 -30.83 -9.21
N ALA A 463 -15.78 -30.44 -7.98
CA ALA A 463 -15.62 -31.35 -6.87
C ALA A 463 -16.96 -32.07 -6.52
N SER A 464 -18.06 -31.31 -6.41
CA SER A 464 -19.39 -31.85 -6.12
C SER A 464 -19.91 -32.75 -7.25
N GLY A 465 -19.72 -32.32 -8.51
CA GLY A 465 -20.15 -33.07 -9.68
C GLY A 465 -19.37 -34.38 -9.86
N SER A 466 -18.03 -34.33 -9.70
CA SER A 466 -17.19 -35.53 -9.77
C SER A 466 -17.58 -36.55 -8.69
N CYS A 467 -17.88 -36.09 -7.46
CA CYS A 467 -18.34 -36.96 -6.38
C CYS A 467 -19.70 -37.56 -6.69
N ALA A 468 -20.65 -36.79 -7.22
CA ALA A 468 -21.98 -37.24 -7.61
C ALA A 468 -21.93 -38.30 -8.70
N ILE A 469 -21.11 -38.10 -9.74
CA ILE A 469 -20.89 -39.08 -10.82
C ILE A 469 -20.30 -40.38 -10.29
N ALA A 470 -19.29 -40.28 -9.42
CA ALA A 470 -18.60 -41.45 -8.89
C ALA A 470 -19.52 -42.33 -7.99
N MET A 471 -20.45 -41.70 -7.26
CA MET A 471 -21.30 -42.39 -6.29
C MET A 471 -22.60 -42.92 -6.91
N PHE A 472 -23.29 -42.13 -7.74
CA PHE A 472 -24.65 -42.46 -8.20
C PHE A 472 -24.83 -42.27 -9.74
N GLY A 473 -23.93 -41.60 -10.44
CA GLY A 473 -24.13 -41.22 -11.83
C GLY A 473 -25.21 -40.14 -12.02
N TRP A 474 -25.44 -39.73 -13.26
CA TRP A 474 -26.48 -38.75 -13.64
C TRP A 474 -27.74 -39.50 -14.17
N ASN A 475 -28.38 -40.24 -13.29
CA ASN A 475 -29.57 -41.06 -13.60
C ASN A 475 -30.85 -40.29 -13.24
N ASP A 476 -31.99 -40.81 -13.72
CA ASP A 476 -33.34 -40.36 -13.31
C ASP A 476 -33.50 -40.42 -11.80
N LEU A 477 -34.33 -39.54 -11.26
CA LEU A 477 -34.66 -39.54 -9.86
C LEU A 477 -35.72 -40.63 -9.60
N GLU A 478 -35.36 -41.64 -8.82
CA GLU A 478 -36.21 -42.76 -8.51
C GLU A 478 -36.41 -42.97 -7.00
N GLU A 479 -37.56 -43.42 -6.62
CA GLU A 479 -37.83 -44.02 -5.29
C GLU A 479 -37.97 -45.52 -5.39
N VAL A 480 -37.44 -46.22 -4.41
CA VAL A 480 -37.63 -47.67 -4.24
C VAL A 480 -38.73 -47.87 -3.23
N THR A 481 -39.83 -48.54 -3.66
CA THR A 481 -40.97 -48.88 -2.82
C THR A 481 -40.70 -50.13 -1.99
N ARG A 482 -41.54 -50.37 -0.99
CA ARG A 482 -41.48 -51.54 -0.12
C ARG A 482 -41.59 -52.89 -0.87
N ASN A 483 -42.18 -52.87 -2.05
CA ASN A 483 -42.32 -54.06 -2.90
C ASN A 483 -41.12 -54.28 -3.83
N GLY A 484 -40.15 -53.39 -3.80
CA GLY A 484 -38.98 -53.40 -4.70
C GLY A 484 -39.19 -52.70 -6.04
N ASP A 485 -40.39 -52.13 -6.27
CA ASP A 485 -40.68 -51.41 -7.49
C ASP A 485 -39.96 -50.04 -7.46
N ARG A 486 -39.49 -49.59 -8.62
CA ARG A 486 -38.90 -48.28 -8.79
C ARG A 486 -39.91 -47.34 -9.43
N GLN A 487 -40.14 -46.18 -8.80
CA GLN A 487 -40.98 -45.14 -9.33
C GLN A 487 -40.13 -43.90 -9.68
N THR A 488 -40.17 -43.47 -10.94
CA THR A 488 -39.47 -42.28 -11.38
C THR A 488 -40.20 -41.04 -10.90
N LEU A 489 -39.51 -40.18 -10.14
CA LEU A 489 -39.99 -38.89 -9.64
C LEU A 489 -39.74 -37.76 -10.60
N ALA A 490 -38.55 -37.74 -11.26
CA ALA A 490 -38.17 -36.77 -12.26
C ALA A 490 -37.17 -37.41 -13.23
N TYR A 491 -37.22 -36.98 -14.49
CA TYR A 491 -36.25 -37.41 -15.49
C TYR A 491 -34.99 -36.59 -15.45
N ALA A 492 -33.85 -37.23 -15.66
CA ALA A 492 -32.55 -36.55 -15.74
C ALA A 492 -32.51 -35.43 -16.81
N ALA A 493 -33.29 -35.65 -17.90
CA ALA A 493 -33.43 -34.68 -18.98
C ALA A 493 -34.05 -33.34 -18.56
N ASP A 494 -34.89 -33.34 -17.54
CA ASP A 494 -35.57 -32.14 -17.02
C ASP A 494 -34.71 -31.45 -15.95
N VAL A 495 -34.00 -32.23 -15.13
CA VAL A 495 -33.18 -31.71 -14.03
C VAL A 495 -31.87 -31.10 -14.52
N ALA A 496 -31.24 -31.63 -15.57
CA ALA A 496 -29.94 -31.15 -16.08
C ALA A 496 -29.96 -29.69 -16.61
N PRO A 497 -30.97 -29.25 -17.38
CA PRO A 497 -31.08 -27.85 -17.76
C PRO A 497 -31.29 -26.92 -16.57
N ALA A 498 -32.17 -27.27 -15.65
CA ALA A 498 -32.43 -26.54 -14.41
C ALA A 498 -31.17 -26.35 -13.54
N MET A 499 -30.30 -27.36 -13.54
CA MET A 499 -29.00 -27.29 -12.89
C MET A 499 -28.11 -26.22 -13.49
N GLY A 500 -28.05 -26.13 -14.83
CA GLY A 500 -27.32 -25.08 -15.53
C GLY A 500 -27.85 -23.68 -15.20
N GLU A 501 -29.15 -23.49 -15.24
CA GLU A 501 -29.81 -22.22 -14.90
C GLU A 501 -29.54 -21.80 -13.45
N ALA A 502 -29.68 -22.71 -12.48
CA ALA A 502 -29.42 -22.42 -11.08
C ALA A 502 -27.97 -22.04 -10.81
N LEU A 503 -27.01 -22.67 -11.48
CA LEU A 503 -25.59 -22.33 -11.37
C LEU A 503 -25.29 -20.95 -11.97
N LEU A 504 -25.83 -20.67 -13.17
CA LEU A 504 -25.68 -19.36 -13.83
C LEU A 504 -26.28 -18.23 -13.00
N ALA A 505 -27.43 -18.43 -12.39
CA ALA A 505 -28.12 -17.44 -11.55
C ALA A 505 -27.41 -17.20 -10.20
N THR A 506 -26.68 -18.17 -9.69
CA THR A 506 -25.97 -18.07 -8.40
C THR A 506 -24.69 -17.23 -8.52
N LEU A 507 -23.99 -17.31 -9.66
CA LEU A 507 -22.69 -16.63 -9.85
C LEU A 507 -22.77 -15.09 -9.68
N PRO A 508 -23.74 -14.36 -10.28
CA PRO A 508 -23.85 -12.91 -10.08
C PRO A 508 -23.98 -12.51 -8.61
N SER A 509 -24.68 -13.29 -7.80
CA SER A 509 -24.85 -13.04 -6.37
C SER A 509 -23.54 -13.17 -5.60
N LEU A 510 -22.69 -14.14 -5.93
CA LEU A 510 -21.34 -14.27 -5.36
C LEU A 510 -20.44 -13.10 -5.75
N LEU A 511 -20.53 -12.61 -6.98
CA LEU A 511 -19.82 -11.41 -7.44
C LEU A 511 -20.29 -10.16 -6.69
N ALA A 512 -21.61 -10.04 -6.46
CA ALA A 512 -22.19 -8.94 -5.70
C ALA A 512 -21.73 -8.94 -4.23
N VAL A 513 -21.67 -10.09 -3.57
CA VAL A 513 -21.08 -10.22 -2.21
C VAL A 513 -19.63 -9.76 -2.20
N SER A 514 -18.84 -10.14 -3.19
CA SER A 514 -17.43 -9.74 -3.31
C SER A 514 -17.29 -8.22 -3.47
N SER A 515 -18.12 -7.59 -4.29
CA SER A 515 -18.10 -6.14 -4.51
C SER A 515 -18.56 -5.36 -3.28
N LEU A 516 -19.58 -5.85 -2.58
CA LEU A 516 -20.09 -5.26 -1.34
C LEU A 516 -19.04 -5.30 -0.22
N ALA A 517 -18.34 -6.42 -0.07
CA ALA A 517 -17.27 -6.58 0.90
C ALA A 517 -16.06 -5.66 0.59
N LEU A 518 -15.71 -5.49 -0.68
CA LEU A 518 -14.70 -4.52 -1.10
C LEU A 518 -15.15 -3.09 -0.78
N CYS A 519 -16.42 -2.75 -1.00
CA CYS A 519 -16.99 -1.45 -0.64
C CYS A 519 -16.87 -1.19 0.86
N ALA A 520 -17.21 -2.14 1.72
CA ALA A 520 -17.03 -2.05 3.16
C ALA A 520 -15.55 -1.83 3.54
N SER A 521 -14.63 -2.47 2.82
CA SER A 521 -13.17 -2.29 2.98
C SER A 521 -12.70 -0.87 2.57
N CYS A 522 -13.37 -0.21 1.63
CA CYS A 522 -13.08 1.17 1.25
C CYS A 522 -13.59 2.19 2.29
N LEU A 523 -14.67 1.86 2.98
CA LEU A 523 -15.32 2.75 3.96
C LEU A 523 -14.65 2.71 5.34
N THR A 524 -13.94 1.62 5.66
CA THR A 524 -13.35 1.41 6.98
C THR A 524 -11.87 1.04 6.90
N PRO A 525 -10.96 1.73 7.64
CA PRO A 525 -9.52 1.46 7.56
C PRO A 525 -9.09 0.21 8.33
N ARG A 526 -9.99 -0.44 9.11
CA ARG A 526 -9.68 -1.64 9.92
C ARG A 526 -10.36 -2.86 9.34
N PRO A 527 -9.61 -3.95 9.03
CA PRO A 527 -10.17 -5.18 8.44
C PRO A 527 -11.33 -5.80 9.22
N SER A 528 -11.25 -5.82 10.56
CA SER A 528 -12.32 -6.35 11.41
C SER A 528 -13.62 -5.54 11.31
N ARG A 529 -13.51 -4.20 11.25
CA ARG A 529 -14.68 -3.33 11.05
C ARG A 529 -15.24 -3.45 9.64
N ALA A 530 -14.39 -3.64 8.63
CA ALA A 530 -14.80 -3.86 7.25
C ALA A 530 -15.60 -5.17 7.14
N LEU A 531 -15.16 -6.24 7.81
CA LEU A 531 -15.89 -7.51 7.87
C LEU A 531 -17.25 -7.33 8.56
N ALA A 532 -17.27 -6.70 9.74
CA ALA A 532 -18.54 -6.44 10.45
C ALA A 532 -19.49 -5.61 9.59
N LEU A 533 -19.01 -4.56 8.92
CA LEU A 533 -19.82 -3.75 8.03
C LEU A 533 -20.34 -4.55 6.82
N SER A 534 -19.50 -5.39 6.21
CA SER A 534 -19.93 -6.24 5.09
C SER A 534 -21.03 -7.23 5.49
N LEU A 535 -20.93 -7.82 6.68
CA LEU A 535 -21.96 -8.71 7.22
C LEU A 535 -23.24 -7.95 7.56
N VAL A 536 -23.14 -6.75 8.13
CA VAL A 536 -24.31 -5.87 8.38
C VAL A 536 -24.99 -5.48 7.08
N LEU A 537 -24.25 -5.12 6.03
CA LEU A 537 -24.81 -4.76 4.73
C LEU A 537 -25.43 -5.98 4.01
N LEU A 538 -24.91 -7.18 4.24
CA LEU A 538 -25.43 -8.41 3.65
C LEU A 538 -26.68 -8.91 4.39
N LEU A 539 -26.64 -8.94 5.73
CA LEU A 539 -27.68 -9.56 6.56
C LEU A 539 -28.69 -8.55 7.13
N GLY A 540 -28.27 -7.28 7.30
CA GLY A 540 -29.14 -6.23 7.84
C GLY A 540 -30.44 -6.02 7.07
N PRO A 541 -30.44 -6.02 5.71
CA PRO A 541 -31.66 -5.93 4.93
C PRO A 541 -32.67 -7.05 5.21
N GLU A 542 -32.24 -8.20 5.72
CA GLU A 542 -33.15 -9.27 6.18
C GLU A 542 -34.06 -8.83 7.34
N LEU A 543 -33.57 -7.97 8.22
CA LEU A 543 -34.37 -7.39 9.30
C LEU A 543 -35.43 -6.43 8.73
N VAL A 544 -35.05 -5.63 7.73
CA VAL A 544 -35.97 -4.70 7.06
C VAL A 544 -37.09 -5.46 6.35
N HIS A 545 -36.77 -6.60 5.73
CA HIS A 545 -37.76 -7.45 5.08
C HIS A 545 -38.88 -7.92 6.03
N SER A 546 -38.59 -8.14 7.32
CA SER A 546 -39.61 -8.54 8.30
C SER A 546 -40.75 -7.52 8.40
N PHE A 547 -40.46 -6.26 8.12
CA PHE A 547 -41.43 -5.16 8.11
C PHE A 547 -41.99 -4.86 6.70
N TRP A 548 -41.20 -5.14 5.62
CA TRP A 548 -41.56 -4.87 4.23
C TRP A 548 -41.33 -6.09 3.32
N PRO A 549 -42.26 -7.03 3.23
CA PRO A 549 -42.12 -8.25 2.41
C PRO A 549 -41.84 -7.98 0.92
N ALA A 550 -42.31 -6.88 0.37
CA ALA A 550 -42.09 -6.47 -1.03
C ALA A 550 -40.61 -6.24 -1.38
N THR A 551 -39.73 -6.07 -0.40
CA THR A 551 -38.28 -5.89 -0.64
C THR A 551 -37.53 -7.19 -0.95
N ARG A 552 -38.14 -8.34 -0.74
CA ARG A 552 -37.57 -9.68 -0.89
C ARG A 552 -36.79 -9.92 -2.19
N PRO A 553 -37.32 -9.60 -3.38
CA PRO A 553 -36.66 -9.87 -4.65
C PRO A 553 -35.34 -9.09 -4.82
N TYR A 554 -35.14 -8.03 -4.03
CA TYR A 554 -33.99 -7.11 -4.13
C TYR A 554 -32.90 -7.38 -3.07
N LEU A 555 -33.07 -8.44 -2.26
CA LEU A 555 -32.07 -8.86 -1.27
C LEU A 555 -31.09 -9.86 -1.89
N LEU A 556 -29.79 -9.66 -1.68
CA LEU A 556 -28.77 -10.64 -2.14
C LEU A 556 -28.94 -12.01 -1.50
N THR A 557 -29.40 -12.05 -0.26
CA THR A 557 -29.67 -13.28 0.50
C THR A 557 -30.79 -14.11 -0.09
N SER A 558 -31.75 -13.51 -0.79
CA SER A 558 -32.83 -14.24 -1.49
C SER A 558 -32.34 -15.01 -2.72
N HIS A 559 -31.18 -14.63 -3.26
CA HIS A 559 -30.56 -15.28 -4.43
C HIS A 559 -29.42 -16.25 -4.05
N LEU A 560 -29.13 -16.39 -2.75
CA LEU A 560 -28.14 -17.33 -2.23
C LEU A 560 -28.85 -18.39 -1.36
N PRO A 561 -28.45 -19.66 -1.41
CA PRO A 561 -29.01 -20.65 -0.51
C PRO A 561 -28.61 -20.29 0.93
N THR A 562 -29.58 -20.17 1.81
CA THR A 562 -29.37 -19.88 3.23
C THR A 562 -30.11 -20.90 4.08
N PRO A 563 -29.62 -21.21 5.31
CA PRO A 563 -30.32 -22.10 6.22
C PRO A 563 -31.72 -21.60 6.65
N LEU A 564 -31.96 -20.31 6.43
CA LEU A 564 -33.19 -19.64 6.86
C LEU A 564 -34.26 -19.60 5.76
N ARG A 565 -33.92 -19.91 4.50
CA ARG A 565 -34.81 -19.75 3.34
C ARG A 565 -34.46 -20.65 2.17
N ASP A 566 -35.49 -21.10 1.48
CA ASP A 566 -35.45 -22.00 0.31
C ASP A 566 -35.84 -21.30 -1.00
N ASP A 567 -35.63 -19.97 -1.10
CA ASP A 567 -36.09 -19.15 -2.23
C ASP A 567 -35.06 -19.05 -3.37
N SER A 568 -33.81 -19.48 -3.14
CA SER A 568 -32.72 -19.34 -4.15
C SER A 568 -32.84 -20.35 -5.29
N ALA A 569 -32.18 -20.04 -6.41
CA ALA A 569 -32.11 -20.93 -7.57
C ALA A 569 -31.58 -22.32 -7.22
N LEU A 570 -30.59 -22.42 -6.33
CA LEU A 570 -30.07 -23.71 -5.85
C LEU A 570 -31.05 -24.45 -4.90
N SER A 571 -31.81 -23.71 -4.10
CA SER A 571 -32.87 -24.30 -3.28
C SER A 571 -34.03 -24.81 -4.13
N TRP A 572 -34.39 -24.08 -5.18
CA TRP A 572 -35.30 -24.53 -6.21
C TRP A 572 -34.81 -25.82 -6.90
N LEU A 573 -33.54 -25.83 -7.35
CA LEU A 573 -32.93 -27.05 -7.91
C LEU A 573 -32.98 -28.23 -6.95
N ALA A 574 -32.67 -27.97 -5.66
CA ALA A 574 -32.74 -29.04 -4.64
C ALA A 574 -34.17 -29.56 -4.43
N SER A 575 -35.19 -28.71 -4.60
CA SER A 575 -36.61 -29.13 -4.52
C SER A 575 -37.01 -29.93 -5.75
N LEU A 576 -36.63 -29.49 -6.94
CA LEU A 576 -36.85 -30.26 -8.18
C LEU A 576 -36.17 -31.62 -8.11
N ALA A 577 -34.92 -31.66 -7.62
CA ALA A 577 -34.18 -32.89 -7.39
C ALA A 577 -34.78 -33.81 -6.28
N ARG A 578 -35.75 -33.34 -5.53
CA ARG A 578 -36.57 -34.16 -4.61
C ARG A 578 -37.87 -34.65 -5.23
N GLY A 579 -38.10 -34.38 -6.51
CA GLY A 579 -39.30 -34.77 -7.23
C GLY A 579 -40.49 -33.81 -7.08
N ALA A 580 -40.28 -32.59 -6.64
CA ALA A 580 -41.30 -31.55 -6.58
C ALA A 580 -41.57 -31.00 -7.98
N ALA A 581 -42.45 -31.64 -8.75
CA ALA A 581 -42.77 -31.28 -10.14
C ALA A 581 -43.32 -29.83 -10.29
N ASP A 582 -43.94 -29.29 -9.25
CA ASP A 582 -44.52 -27.93 -9.24
C ASP A 582 -43.60 -26.89 -8.60
N ALA A 583 -42.30 -27.22 -8.41
CA ALA A 583 -41.36 -26.28 -7.83
C ALA A 583 -41.12 -25.13 -8.79
N ASN A 584 -41.60 -23.93 -8.43
CA ASN A 584 -41.36 -22.70 -9.18
C ASN A 584 -40.24 -21.87 -8.53
N TRP A 585 -39.33 -21.34 -9.35
CA TRP A 585 -38.36 -20.41 -8.87
C TRP A 585 -38.94 -19.00 -8.75
N VAL A 586 -39.16 -18.57 -7.52
CA VAL A 586 -39.93 -17.35 -7.20
C VAL A 586 -39.25 -16.07 -7.69
N TYR A 587 -37.92 -16.03 -7.78
CA TYR A 587 -37.14 -14.81 -8.08
C TYR A 587 -36.37 -14.88 -9.40
N GLU A 588 -36.79 -15.69 -10.36
CA GLU A 588 -36.15 -15.82 -11.66
C GLU A 588 -35.92 -14.47 -12.35
N ALA A 589 -36.95 -13.62 -12.42
CA ALA A 589 -36.89 -12.31 -13.07
C ALA A 589 -35.87 -11.35 -12.44
N THR A 590 -35.54 -11.51 -11.15
CA THR A 590 -34.63 -10.63 -10.41
C THR A 590 -33.24 -11.25 -10.18
N ALA A 591 -33.01 -12.50 -10.59
CA ALA A 591 -31.79 -13.25 -10.35
C ALA A 591 -30.52 -12.59 -10.89
N PHE A 592 -30.64 -11.88 -12.00
CA PHE A 592 -29.52 -11.14 -12.61
C PHE A 592 -29.56 -9.65 -12.31
N SER A 593 -30.75 -9.04 -12.30
CA SER A 593 -30.90 -7.60 -12.13
C SER A 593 -30.57 -7.14 -10.70
N CYS A 594 -30.98 -7.88 -9.68
CA CYS A 594 -30.67 -7.54 -8.30
C CYS A 594 -29.15 -7.58 -7.99
N PRO A 595 -28.39 -8.66 -8.27
CA PRO A 595 -26.95 -8.67 -8.07
C PRO A 595 -26.22 -7.59 -8.90
N ALA A 596 -26.64 -7.36 -10.16
CA ALA A 596 -26.07 -6.30 -11.01
C ALA A 596 -26.23 -4.91 -10.38
N LEU A 597 -27.40 -4.62 -9.81
CA LEU A 597 -27.66 -3.36 -9.10
C LEU A 597 -26.73 -3.22 -7.87
N TRP A 598 -26.58 -4.28 -7.07
CA TRP A 598 -25.69 -4.28 -5.91
C TRP A 598 -24.21 -4.08 -6.30
N ILE A 599 -23.75 -4.69 -7.39
CA ILE A 599 -22.41 -4.48 -7.95
C ILE A 599 -22.23 -3.01 -8.34
N ALA A 600 -23.19 -2.43 -9.11
CA ALA A 600 -23.12 -1.04 -9.57
C ALA A 600 -23.07 -0.05 -8.40
N VAL A 601 -23.96 -0.20 -7.41
CA VAL A 601 -24.01 0.66 -6.21
C VAL A 601 -22.71 0.52 -5.40
N SER A 602 -22.24 -0.69 -5.15
CA SER A 602 -21.01 -0.95 -4.40
C SER A 602 -19.78 -0.36 -5.10
N CYS A 603 -19.70 -0.47 -6.43
CA CYS A 603 -18.63 0.13 -7.23
C CYS A 603 -18.66 1.67 -7.16
N ALA A 604 -19.83 2.28 -7.31
CA ALA A 604 -19.98 3.74 -7.22
C ALA A 604 -19.56 4.26 -5.83
N LEU A 605 -20.02 3.64 -4.77
CA LEU A 605 -19.64 3.99 -3.39
C LEU A 605 -18.15 3.79 -3.15
N SER A 606 -17.55 2.71 -3.67
CA SER A 606 -16.11 2.45 -3.57
C SER A 606 -15.28 3.51 -4.27
N LEU A 607 -15.69 3.95 -5.45
CA LEU A 607 -15.02 5.03 -6.19
C LEU A 607 -15.08 6.37 -5.43
N ILE A 608 -16.22 6.71 -4.85
CA ILE A 608 -16.37 7.91 -4.01
C ILE A 608 -15.49 7.80 -2.76
N ALA A 609 -15.49 6.65 -2.09
CA ALA A 609 -14.71 6.41 -0.88
C ALA A 609 -13.21 6.51 -1.16
N ILE A 610 -12.69 5.84 -2.20
CA ILE A 610 -11.26 5.85 -2.51
C ILE A 610 -10.78 7.22 -3.01
N ALA A 611 -11.66 8.00 -3.69
CA ALA A 611 -11.34 9.38 -4.08
C ALA A 611 -11.17 10.30 -2.87
N ARG A 612 -11.97 10.09 -1.81
CA ARG A 612 -11.94 10.84 -0.54
C ARG A 612 -10.93 10.28 0.47
N LEU A 613 -10.38 9.10 0.23
CA LEU A 613 -9.47 8.43 1.15
C LEU A 613 -8.23 9.30 1.36
N ARG A 614 -8.01 9.72 2.60
CA ARG A 614 -6.74 10.31 3.01
C ARG A 614 -5.79 9.17 3.28
N ILE A 615 -4.79 9.01 2.41
CA ILE A 615 -3.72 8.04 2.62
C ILE A 615 -2.87 8.62 3.76
N PRO A 616 -2.80 7.93 4.90
CA PRO A 616 -2.10 8.41 6.08
C PRO A 616 -0.62 8.65 5.81
#